data_97bbef85949e767fcd17793bce169958
#
_entry.id   97bbef85949e767fcd17793bce169958
#
_cell.length_a   1.000
_cell.length_b   1.000
_cell.length_c   1.000
_cell.angle_alpha   90.00
_cell.angle_beta   90.00
_cell.angle_gamma   90.00
#
_symmetry.space_group_name_H-M   'P 1'
#
loop_
_entity.id
_entity.type
_entity.pdbx_description
1 polymer ?
#
loop_
_entity_poly.entity_id
_entity_poly.type
_entity_poly.pdbx_seq_one_letter_code
_entity_poly.pdbx_strand_id
1 'polypeptide(L)'
;TVISEDVIALAKEYSDNGADELLVFDLSSTDQDHDESIELMKKINRVIRIPMVAGGNVKRQEDVKKILYTGAKRAMLNFSKPDSQKLIESVAKRFGKEKIAVSLNDFDALFKQQHLIQTYSSQIVFMHRLDLNSVVNITDIPCVVVTDTLEKEELFKILECPGVKGLSGMYVSQREINCADFKEECSQNGIRMTSFESLMDFSEFKLNSDGLLPVVTQHYKTSEVLMVAYMNQEAFEKTVKTGRMTYFSRSRQSLWTKGETS
;
A
#
# COMPACT_ATOMS: atom_id res chain seq x y z
N THR A 1 3.66 -19.34 7.89
CA THR A 1 4.82 -18.91 8.69
C THR A 1 4.47 -17.61 9.38
N VAL A 2 4.64 -17.52 10.71
CA VAL A 2 4.49 -16.26 11.45
C VAL A 2 5.75 -15.45 11.24
N ILE A 3 5.62 -14.22 10.69
CA ILE A 3 6.75 -13.31 10.43
C ILE A 3 7.06 -12.47 11.68
N SER A 4 6.03 -12.08 12.43
CA SER A 4 6.16 -11.34 13.68
C SER A 4 4.95 -11.56 14.57
N GLU A 5 5.17 -11.58 15.88
CA GLU A 5 4.08 -11.54 16.87
C GLU A 5 3.61 -10.11 17.14
N ASP A 6 4.46 -9.11 16.94
CA ASP A 6 4.10 -7.69 17.02
C ASP A 6 3.67 -7.15 15.66
N VAL A 7 2.39 -7.32 15.36
CA VAL A 7 1.78 -6.88 14.09
C VAL A 7 1.76 -5.36 13.95
N ILE A 8 1.80 -4.60 15.04
CA ILE A 8 1.80 -3.12 15.01
C ILE A 8 3.18 -2.63 14.56
N ALA A 9 4.24 -3.17 15.15
CA ALA A 9 5.60 -2.87 14.73
C ALA A 9 5.85 -3.29 13.28
N LEU A 10 5.37 -4.47 12.87
CA LEU A 10 5.50 -4.96 11.51
C LEU A 10 4.76 -4.06 10.50
N ALA A 11 3.54 -3.65 10.82
CA ALA A 11 2.78 -2.74 9.95
C ALA A 11 3.49 -1.38 9.77
N LYS A 12 4.08 -0.87 10.85
CA LYS A 12 4.90 0.34 10.79
C LYS A 12 6.15 0.14 9.92
N GLU A 13 6.82 -0.99 10.06
CA GLU A 13 8.00 -1.35 9.26
C GLU A 13 7.66 -1.36 7.77
N TYR A 14 6.57 -2.01 7.34
CA TYR A 14 6.12 -2.00 5.95
C TYR A 14 5.81 -0.58 5.45
N SER A 15 5.12 0.22 6.27
CA SER A 15 4.83 1.61 5.93
C SER A 15 6.10 2.45 5.75
N ASP A 16 7.13 2.22 6.58
CA ASP A 16 8.40 2.95 6.54
C ASP A 16 9.32 2.44 5.40
N ASN A 17 9.13 1.19 4.94
CA ASN A 17 9.92 0.55 3.88
C ASN A 17 9.39 0.79 2.46
N GLY A 18 8.45 1.72 2.29
CA GLY A 18 8.00 2.16 0.98
C GLY A 18 6.86 1.36 0.37
N ALA A 19 6.13 0.56 1.17
CA ALA A 19 4.87 -0.01 0.73
C ALA A 19 3.84 1.11 0.42
N ASP A 20 2.97 0.90 -0.58
CA ASP A 20 1.97 1.89 -0.99
C ASP A 20 0.63 1.71 -0.28
N GLU A 21 0.31 0.48 0.12
CA GLU A 21 -0.95 0.14 0.76
C GLU A 21 -0.75 -1.11 1.64
N LEU A 22 -1.43 -1.16 2.77
CA LEU A 22 -1.39 -2.31 3.68
C LEU A 22 -2.69 -3.10 3.56
N LEU A 23 -2.60 -4.40 3.23
CA LEU A 23 -3.73 -5.32 3.28
C LEU A 23 -3.79 -5.99 4.65
N VAL A 24 -4.94 -5.89 5.32
CA VAL A 24 -5.17 -6.50 6.64
C VAL A 24 -6.36 -7.45 6.57
N PHE A 25 -6.15 -8.71 6.92
CA PHE A 25 -7.18 -9.74 6.92
C PHE A 25 -7.52 -10.17 8.34
N ASP A 26 -8.77 -10.00 8.72
CA ASP A 26 -9.35 -10.57 9.94
C ASP A 26 -9.73 -12.04 9.68
N LEU A 27 -9.03 -12.94 10.33
CA LEU A 27 -9.25 -14.38 10.25
C LEU A 27 -9.95 -14.93 11.50
N SER A 28 -10.53 -14.04 12.32
CA SER A 28 -11.25 -14.42 13.54
C SER A 28 -12.41 -15.36 13.23
N SER A 29 -12.68 -16.29 14.15
CA SER A 29 -13.79 -17.24 14.06
C SER A 29 -14.97 -16.87 14.94
N THR A 30 -14.76 -16.05 15.97
CA THR A 30 -15.79 -15.60 16.91
C THR A 30 -16.06 -14.10 16.79
N ASP A 31 -17.21 -13.65 17.27
CA ASP A 31 -17.54 -12.22 17.28
C ASP A 31 -16.65 -11.44 18.28
N GLN A 32 -16.20 -12.09 19.36
CA GLN A 32 -15.25 -11.46 20.31
C GLN A 32 -13.89 -11.24 19.65
N ASP A 33 -13.32 -12.26 19.00
CA ASP A 33 -12.04 -12.13 18.31
C ASP A 33 -12.12 -11.10 17.17
N HIS A 34 -13.30 -10.98 16.52
CA HIS A 34 -13.55 -9.95 15.52
C HIS A 34 -13.46 -8.54 16.11
N ASP A 35 -14.08 -8.30 17.28
CA ASP A 35 -13.99 -7.01 17.95
C ASP A 35 -12.56 -6.67 18.38
N GLU A 36 -11.78 -7.66 18.83
CA GLU A 36 -10.35 -7.50 19.12
C GLU A 36 -9.55 -7.17 17.84
N SER A 37 -9.87 -7.82 16.73
CA SER A 37 -9.25 -7.51 15.41
C SER A 37 -9.56 -6.07 14.96
N ILE A 38 -10.77 -5.57 15.18
CA ILE A 38 -11.14 -4.17 14.89
C ILE A 38 -10.31 -3.20 15.74
N GLU A 39 -10.14 -3.47 17.04
CA GLU A 39 -9.29 -2.63 17.89
C GLU A 39 -7.81 -2.67 17.48
N LEU A 40 -7.33 -3.84 17.03
CA LEU A 40 -5.99 -3.98 16.47
C LEU A 40 -5.81 -3.16 15.18
N MET A 41 -6.78 -3.20 14.26
CA MET A 41 -6.79 -2.38 13.04
C MET A 41 -6.72 -0.88 13.35
N LYS A 42 -7.40 -0.41 14.40
CA LYS A 42 -7.29 0.99 14.85
C LYS A 42 -5.87 1.33 15.31
N LYS A 43 -5.22 0.42 16.06
CA LYS A 43 -3.83 0.62 16.51
C LYS A 43 -2.87 0.64 15.33
N ILE A 44 -3.02 -0.27 14.37
CA ILE A 44 -2.24 -0.31 13.13
C ILE A 44 -2.38 1.03 12.38
N ASN A 45 -3.62 1.49 12.17
CA ASN A 45 -3.86 2.72 11.41
C ASN A 45 -3.25 3.98 12.05
N ARG A 46 -2.98 3.96 13.36
CA ARG A 46 -2.32 5.08 14.05
C ARG A 46 -0.81 5.17 13.78
N VAL A 47 -0.18 4.06 13.44
CA VAL A 47 1.28 3.99 13.28
C VAL A 47 1.73 3.99 11.82
N ILE A 48 0.85 3.63 10.88
CA ILE A 48 1.16 3.63 9.45
C ILE A 48 0.86 5.01 8.81
N ARG A 49 1.55 5.30 7.72
CA ARG A 49 1.35 6.52 6.89
C ARG A 49 0.74 6.23 5.53
N ILE A 50 0.59 4.95 5.21
CA ILE A 50 0.02 4.46 3.97
C ILE A 50 -1.44 4.06 4.19
N PRO A 51 -2.29 4.05 3.15
CA PRO A 51 -3.66 3.60 3.28
C PRO A 51 -3.73 2.12 3.66
N MET A 52 -4.74 1.79 4.45
CA MET A 52 -5.07 0.42 4.85
C MET A 52 -6.33 -0.04 4.11
N VAL A 53 -6.30 -1.23 3.53
CA VAL A 53 -7.45 -1.98 3.06
C VAL A 53 -7.65 -3.17 3.98
N ALA A 54 -8.81 -3.25 4.62
CA ALA A 54 -9.04 -4.27 5.63
C ALA A 54 -10.32 -5.06 5.34
N GLY A 55 -10.30 -6.35 5.64
CA GLY A 55 -11.42 -7.25 5.43
C GLY A 55 -11.27 -8.54 6.21
N GLY A 56 -12.17 -9.46 5.92
CA GLY A 56 -12.31 -10.71 6.67
C GLY A 56 -13.46 -10.61 7.66
N ASN A 57 -14.12 -11.73 7.88
CA ASN A 57 -15.27 -11.88 8.77
C ASN A 57 -16.42 -10.86 8.59
N VAL A 58 -16.56 -10.30 7.37
CA VAL A 58 -17.65 -9.36 7.03
C VAL A 58 -18.92 -10.13 6.70
N LYS A 59 -19.96 -9.97 7.50
CA LYS A 59 -21.26 -10.63 7.35
C LYS A 59 -22.39 -9.63 7.17
N ARG A 60 -22.26 -8.41 7.67
CA ARG A 60 -23.30 -7.38 7.75
C ARG A 60 -22.74 -6.00 7.40
N GLN A 61 -23.63 -5.05 7.07
CA GLN A 61 -23.25 -3.64 6.86
C GLN A 61 -22.52 -3.03 8.07
N GLU A 62 -22.84 -3.48 9.28
CA GLU A 62 -22.25 -2.97 10.50
C GLU A 62 -20.76 -3.37 10.60
N ASP A 63 -20.39 -4.55 10.09
CA ASP A 63 -19.00 -4.99 10.07
C ASP A 63 -18.18 -4.11 9.10
N VAL A 64 -18.75 -3.77 7.94
CA VAL A 64 -18.13 -2.79 7.02
C VAL A 64 -17.94 -1.43 7.68
N LYS A 65 -18.95 -0.95 8.40
CA LYS A 65 -18.86 0.31 9.15
C LYS A 65 -17.76 0.27 10.20
N LYS A 66 -17.68 -0.82 11.00
CA LYS A 66 -16.61 -1.00 11.99
C LYS A 66 -15.25 -0.90 11.34
N ILE A 67 -15.01 -1.62 10.22
CA ILE A 67 -13.74 -1.59 9.48
C ILE A 67 -13.42 -0.17 9.02
N LEU A 68 -14.35 0.52 8.37
CA LEU A 68 -14.10 1.90 7.88
C LEU A 68 -13.83 2.88 9.04
N TYR A 69 -14.43 2.66 10.21
CA TYR A 69 -14.20 3.50 11.40
C TYR A 69 -12.86 3.23 12.11
N THR A 70 -12.14 2.17 11.70
CA THR A 70 -10.72 2.01 12.10
C THR A 70 -9.80 3.01 11.41
N GLY A 71 -10.29 3.72 10.39
CA GLY A 71 -9.51 4.56 9.50
C GLY A 71 -9.07 3.85 8.22
N ALA A 72 -9.54 2.64 7.95
CA ALA A 72 -9.27 1.95 6.70
C ALA A 72 -9.80 2.76 5.50
N LYS A 73 -8.99 2.85 4.45
CA LYS A 73 -9.38 3.50 3.20
C LYS A 73 -10.50 2.75 2.51
N ARG A 74 -10.46 1.41 2.57
CA ARG A 74 -11.46 0.52 1.99
C ARG A 74 -11.77 -0.65 2.93
N ALA A 75 -13.03 -1.06 2.95
CA ALA A 75 -13.44 -2.34 3.50
C ALA A 75 -13.51 -3.37 2.36
N MET A 76 -12.93 -4.55 2.56
CA MET A 76 -12.82 -5.60 1.57
C MET A 76 -13.86 -6.70 1.81
N LEU A 77 -14.66 -6.99 0.78
CA LEU A 77 -15.67 -8.03 0.76
C LEU A 77 -15.15 -9.28 0.06
N ASN A 78 -15.30 -10.44 0.68
CA ASN A 78 -14.92 -11.72 0.08
C ASN A 78 -16.01 -12.21 -0.90
N PHE A 79 -15.76 -12.04 -2.19
CA PHE A 79 -16.72 -12.40 -3.26
C PHE A 79 -16.81 -13.89 -3.55
N SER A 80 -15.97 -14.73 -2.92
CA SER A 80 -16.21 -16.19 -2.89
C SER A 80 -17.40 -16.57 -1.99
N LYS A 81 -17.95 -15.62 -1.20
CA LYS A 81 -19.10 -15.83 -0.32
C LYS A 81 -20.34 -15.16 -0.92
N PRO A 82 -21.45 -15.92 -1.17
CA PRO A 82 -22.68 -15.35 -1.73
C PRO A 82 -23.27 -14.20 -0.90
N ASP A 83 -23.13 -14.23 0.41
CA ASP A 83 -23.67 -13.18 1.29
C ASP A 83 -22.91 -11.85 1.11
N SER A 84 -21.61 -11.89 0.85
CA SER A 84 -20.84 -10.70 0.49
C SER A 84 -21.28 -10.08 -0.83
N GLN A 85 -21.67 -10.91 -1.81
CA GLN A 85 -22.21 -10.46 -3.10
C GLN A 85 -23.56 -9.73 -2.93
N LYS A 86 -24.43 -10.21 -2.04
CA LYS A 86 -25.71 -9.55 -1.71
C LYS A 86 -25.51 -8.23 -0.94
N LEU A 87 -24.44 -8.15 -0.18
CA LEU A 87 -24.14 -7.00 0.68
C LEU A 87 -23.59 -5.80 -0.09
N ILE A 88 -22.86 -6.03 -1.19
CA ILE A 88 -22.04 -4.99 -1.85
C ILE A 88 -22.85 -3.76 -2.29
N GLU A 89 -24.02 -3.96 -2.87
CA GLU A 89 -24.88 -2.85 -3.34
C GLU A 89 -25.27 -1.94 -2.17
N SER A 90 -25.72 -2.54 -1.07
CA SER A 90 -26.21 -1.80 0.09
C SER A 90 -25.08 -1.03 0.81
N VAL A 91 -23.88 -1.61 0.90
CA VAL A 91 -22.72 -0.93 1.52
C VAL A 91 -22.16 0.15 0.60
N ALA A 92 -22.11 -0.09 -0.71
CA ALA A 92 -21.65 0.91 -1.67
C ALA A 92 -22.59 2.12 -1.76
N LYS A 93 -23.91 1.90 -1.69
CA LYS A 93 -24.89 2.99 -1.59
C LYS A 93 -24.75 3.82 -0.31
N ARG A 94 -24.37 3.18 0.80
CA ARG A 94 -24.24 3.85 2.10
C ARG A 94 -22.91 4.58 2.29
N PHE A 95 -21.79 3.98 1.84
CA PHE A 95 -20.43 4.45 2.13
C PHE A 95 -19.68 5.00 0.92
N GLY A 96 -20.20 4.78 -0.29
CA GLY A 96 -19.53 5.07 -1.56
C GLY A 96 -18.72 3.87 -2.07
N LYS A 97 -18.72 3.67 -3.39
CA LYS A 97 -17.97 2.56 -4.02
C LYS A 97 -16.46 2.67 -3.82
N GLU A 98 -15.94 3.87 -3.66
CA GLU A 98 -14.53 4.17 -3.41
C GLU A 98 -14.05 3.64 -2.05
N LYS A 99 -14.97 3.31 -1.15
CA LYS A 99 -14.71 2.70 0.16
C LYS A 99 -14.76 1.17 0.14
N ILE A 100 -15.05 0.56 -1.01
CA ILE A 100 -15.24 -0.87 -1.12
C ILE A 100 -14.17 -1.48 -2.03
N ALA A 101 -13.51 -2.52 -1.53
CA ALA A 101 -12.70 -3.45 -2.29
C ALA A 101 -13.37 -4.82 -2.30
N VAL A 102 -13.06 -5.65 -3.29
CA VAL A 102 -13.49 -7.05 -3.33
C VAL A 102 -12.30 -7.98 -3.42
N SER A 103 -12.33 -9.11 -2.70
CA SER A 103 -11.36 -10.17 -2.88
C SER A 103 -11.96 -11.33 -3.67
N LEU A 104 -11.17 -11.89 -4.56
CA LEU A 104 -11.53 -12.98 -5.47
C LEU A 104 -10.47 -14.08 -5.42
N ASN A 105 -10.91 -15.34 -5.48
CA ASN A 105 -10.02 -16.49 -5.53
C ASN A 105 -9.78 -17.01 -6.95
N ASP A 106 -10.66 -16.64 -7.89
CA ASP A 106 -10.62 -17.09 -9.27
C ASP A 106 -11.22 -16.05 -10.23
N PHE A 107 -10.98 -16.24 -11.54
CA PHE A 107 -11.51 -15.38 -12.60
C PHE A 107 -12.97 -15.63 -12.90
N ASP A 108 -13.45 -16.84 -12.73
CA ASP A 108 -14.83 -17.18 -12.99
C ASP A 108 -15.78 -16.33 -12.14
N ALA A 109 -15.38 -16.08 -10.89
CA ALA A 109 -16.12 -15.19 -9.99
C ALA A 109 -16.13 -13.74 -10.54
N LEU A 110 -15.03 -13.25 -11.09
CA LEU A 110 -14.98 -11.94 -11.73
C LEU A 110 -15.91 -11.87 -12.93
N PHE A 111 -15.85 -12.84 -13.84
CA PHE A 111 -16.71 -12.89 -15.01
C PHE A 111 -18.19 -12.89 -14.66
N LYS A 112 -18.60 -13.78 -13.75
CA LYS A 112 -19.99 -13.92 -13.33
C LYS A 112 -20.54 -12.67 -12.62
N GLN A 113 -19.70 -11.94 -11.92
CA GLN A 113 -20.09 -10.81 -11.07
C GLN A 113 -19.53 -9.47 -11.56
N GLN A 114 -19.01 -9.40 -12.79
CA GLN A 114 -18.34 -8.22 -13.34
C GLN A 114 -19.15 -6.95 -13.17
N HIS A 115 -20.42 -6.97 -13.49
CA HIS A 115 -21.29 -5.80 -13.37
C HIS A 115 -21.41 -5.30 -11.93
N LEU A 116 -21.58 -6.18 -10.96
CA LEU A 116 -21.64 -5.81 -9.53
C LEU A 116 -20.32 -5.21 -9.06
N ILE A 117 -19.22 -5.85 -9.43
CA ILE A 117 -17.88 -5.42 -9.04
C ILE A 117 -17.58 -4.03 -9.62
N GLN A 118 -17.80 -3.82 -10.91
CA GLN A 118 -17.58 -2.54 -11.59
C GLN A 118 -18.47 -1.41 -11.05
N THR A 119 -19.71 -1.73 -10.72
CA THR A 119 -20.66 -0.72 -10.23
C THR A 119 -20.37 -0.32 -8.79
N TYR A 120 -20.00 -1.26 -7.93
CA TYR A 120 -20.03 -1.06 -6.48
C TYR A 120 -18.68 -1.20 -5.78
N SER A 121 -17.58 -1.42 -6.50
CA SER A 121 -16.24 -1.45 -5.91
C SER A 121 -15.25 -0.57 -6.66
N SER A 122 -14.11 -0.31 -6.04
CA SER A 122 -13.03 0.53 -6.58
C SER A 122 -11.68 -0.18 -6.62
N GLN A 123 -11.59 -1.41 -6.12
CA GLN A 123 -10.37 -2.20 -6.11
C GLN A 123 -10.72 -3.69 -6.08
N ILE A 124 -9.94 -4.48 -6.81
CA ILE A 124 -10.00 -5.94 -6.79
C ILE A 124 -8.70 -6.45 -6.17
N VAL A 125 -8.82 -7.44 -5.28
CA VAL A 125 -7.69 -8.16 -4.69
C VAL A 125 -7.82 -9.62 -5.07
N PHE A 126 -6.94 -10.11 -5.92
CA PHE A 126 -6.85 -11.53 -6.26
C PHE A 126 -6.01 -12.27 -5.22
N MET A 127 -6.57 -13.31 -4.62
CA MET A 127 -5.99 -14.02 -3.49
C MET A 127 -5.10 -15.21 -3.86
N HIS A 128 -4.96 -15.51 -5.13
CA HIS A 128 -4.15 -16.62 -5.64
C HIS A 128 -3.49 -16.27 -6.97
N ARG A 129 -2.50 -17.09 -7.33
CA ARG A 129 -1.82 -17.01 -8.63
C ARG A 129 -2.83 -17.12 -9.77
N LEU A 130 -2.74 -16.18 -10.67
CA LEU A 130 -3.65 -16.08 -11.81
C LEU A 130 -3.02 -16.66 -13.07
N ASP A 131 -3.85 -17.24 -13.93
CA ASP A 131 -3.53 -17.33 -15.35
C ASP A 131 -3.53 -15.89 -15.91
N LEU A 132 -2.33 -15.34 -16.07
CA LEU A 132 -2.09 -13.94 -16.43
C LEU A 132 -2.71 -13.55 -17.78
N ASN A 133 -2.91 -14.52 -18.68
CA ASN A 133 -3.52 -14.28 -19.99
C ASN A 133 -5.01 -13.93 -19.91
N SER A 134 -5.66 -14.27 -18.80
CA SER A 134 -7.09 -14.08 -18.59
C SER A 134 -7.45 -12.73 -17.95
N VAL A 135 -6.50 -11.99 -17.32
CA VAL A 135 -6.77 -10.68 -16.67
C VAL A 135 -6.95 -9.54 -17.67
N VAL A 136 -6.40 -9.71 -18.85
CA VAL A 136 -6.01 -8.63 -19.76
C VAL A 136 -7.13 -7.69 -20.21
N ASN A 137 -8.41 -8.05 -20.14
CA ASN A 137 -9.48 -7.21 -20.71
C ASN A 137 -10.81 -7.20 -19.94
N ILE A 138 -10.81 -7.55 -18.64
CA ILE A 138 -12.09 -7.79 -17.96
C ILE A 138 -12.60 -6.55 -17.23
N THR A 139 -11.73 -5.67 -16.74
CA THR A 139 -12.18 -4.54 -15.90
C THR A 139 -11.20 -3.37 -15.92
N ASP A 140 -11.75 -2.14 -15.80
CA ASP A 140 -10.98 -0.91 -15.59
C ASP A 140 -10.63 -0.68 -14.11
N ILE A 141 -11.11 -1.56 -13.22
CA ILE A 141 -10.85 -1.43 -11.78
C ILE A 141 -9.41 -1.88 -11.48
N PRO A 142 -8.66 -1.11 -10.69
CA PRO A 142 -7.31 -1.50 -10.27
C PRO A 142 -7.29 -2.85 -9.58
N CYS A 143 -6.41 -3.75 -10.05
CA CYS A 143 -6.23 -5.08 -9.48
C CYS A 143 -4.93 -5.16 -8.69
N VAL A 144 -5.00 -5.71 -7.49
CA VAL A 144 -3.86 -6.12 -6.67
C VAL A 144 -3.79 -7.64 -6.68
N VAL A 145 -2.63 -8.19 -6.95
CA VAL A 145 -2.42 -9.65 -6.97
C VAL A 145 -1.66 -10.05 -5.70
N VAL A 146 -2.23 -10.97 -4.94
CA VAL A 146 -1.56 -11.62 -3.80
C VAL A 146 -0.97 -12.93 -4.29
N THR A 147 0.33 -13.09 -4.16
CA THR A 147 1.06 -14.26 -4.67
C THR A 147 2.00 -14.86 -3.61
N ASP A 148 2.21 -16.15 -3.71
CA ASP A 148 3.15 -16.91 -2.89
C ASP A 148 4.51 -17.12 -3.56
N THR A 149 4.68 -16.66 -4.82
CA THR A 149 5.97 -16.78 -5.51
C THR A 149 7.05 -15.90 -4.87
N LEU A 150 8.26 -16.42 -4.86
CA LEU A 150 9.48 -15.72 -4.46
C LEU A 150 10.37 -15.35 -5.67
N GLU A 151 9.98 -15.79 -6.86
CA GLU A 151 10.76 -15.60 -8.09
C GLU A 151 10.46 -14.23 -8.71
N LYS A 152 11.46 -13.35 -8.74
CA LYS A 152 11.33 -11.97 -9.24
C LYS A 152 10.82 -11.88 -10.68
N GLU A 153 11.27 -12.76 -11.55
CA GLU A 153 10.86 -12.81 -12.94
C GLU A 153 9.36 -13.10 -13.09
N GLU A 154 8.79 -13.88 -12.19
CA GLU A 154 7.34 -14.09 -12.15
C GLU A 154 6.60 -12.85 -11.63
N LEU A 155 7.16 -12.15 -10.62
CA LEU A 155 6.59 -10.91 -10.11
C LEU A 155 6.57 -9.82 -11.19
N PHE A 156 7.63 -9.69 -11.97
CA PHE A 156 7.68 -8.75 -13.10
C PHE A 156 6.61 -9.06 -14.13
N LYS A 157 6.46 -10.32 -14.54
CA LYS A 157 5.38 -10.75 -15.46
C LYS A 157 3.98 -10.43 -14.93
N ILE A 158 3.75 -10.58 -13.61
CA ILE A 158 2.48 -10.20 -13.00
C ILE A 158 2.25 -8.69 -13.11
N LEU A 159 3.26 -7.88 -12.83
CA LEU A 159 3.16 -6.42 -12.86
C LEU A 159 3.05 -5.84 -14.29
N GLU A 160 3.55 -6.56 -15.30
CA GLU A 160 3.41 -6.19 -16.71
C GLU A 160 1.98 -6.41 -17.23
N CYS A 161 1.17 -7.22 -16.53
CA CYS A 161 -0.19 -7.52 -16.98
C CYS A 161 -1.06 -6.26 -16.95
N PRO A 162 -1.77 -5.93 -18.05
CA PRO A 162 -2.71 -4.83 -18.07
C PRO A 162 -3.78 -4.98 -16.98
N GLY A 163 -4.07 -3.89 -16.26
CA GLY A 163 -5.03 -3.91 -15.16
C GLY A 163 -4.44 -4.25 -13.78
N VAL A 164 -3.31 -4.93 -13.72
CA VAL A 164 -2.58 -5.10 -12.45
C VAL A 164 -1.93 -3.78 -12.06
N LYS A 165 -2.25 -3.29 -10.87
CA LYS A 165 -1.77 -2.01 -10.32
C LYS A 165 -1.03 -2.17 -9.01
N GLY A 166 -0.91 -3.40 -8.53
CA GLY A 166 -0.19 -3.69 -7.30
C GLY A 166 0.05 -5.18 -7.09
N LEU A 167 1.05 -5.44 -6.27
CA LEU A 167 1.48 -6.76 -5.87
C LEU A 167 1.50 -6.85 -4.35
N SER A 168 1.09 -7.99 -3.82
CA SER A 168 1.19 -8.33 -2.41
C SER A 168 1.57 -9.81 -2.28
N GLY A 169 1.87 -10.25 -1.09
CA GLY A 169 2.15 -11.67 -0.80
C GLY A 169 3.55 -11.93 -0.30
N MET A 170 4.03 -13.18 -0.46
CA MET A 170 5.18 -13.66 0.29
C MET A 170 6.46 -12.88 0.02
N TYR A 171 6.75 -12.50 -1.22
CA TYR A 171 8.00 -11.79 -1.54
C TYR A 171 8.07 -10.42 -0.85
N VAL A 172 7.09 -9.56 -1.11
CA VAL A 172 7.07 -8.17 -0.60
C VAL A 172 6.80 -8.07 0.91
N SER A 173 6.38 -9.17 1.53
CA SER A 173 6.15 -9.24 2.98
C SER A 173 7.36 -9.75 3.77
N GLN A 174 8.46 -10.11 3.11
CA GLN A 174 9.70 -10.46 3.81
C GLN A 174 10.33 -9.21 4.43
N ARG A 175 10.85 -9.32 5.64
CA ARG A 175 11.44 -8.18 6.37
C ARG A 175 12.69 -7.62 5.70
N GLU A 176 13.40 -8.48 4.98
CA GLU A 176 14.61 -8.15 4.22
C GLU A 176 14.33 -7.33 2.96
N ILE A 177 13.08 -7.35 2.49
CA ILE A 177 12.68 -6.65 1.26
C ILE A 177 12.30 -5.21 1.58
N ASN A 178 13.03 -4.27 0.99
CA ASN A 178 12.65 -2.89 0.95
C ASN A 178 11.77 -2.65 -0.29
N CYS A 179 10.52 -2.24 -0.07
CA CYS A 179 9.58 -2.03 -1.19
C CYS A 179 10.01 -0.87 -2.11
N ALA A 180 10.71 0.14 -1.58
CA ALA A 180 11.19 1.24 -2.40
C ALA A 180 12.30 0.76 -3.36
N ASP A 181 13.23 -0.07 -2.87
CA ASP A 181 14.29 -0.65 -3.69
C ASP A 181 13.72 -1.61 -4.75
N PHE A 182 12.71 -2.41 -4.37
CA PHE A 182 12.01 -3.29 -5.32
C PHE A 182 11.29 -2.50 -6.43
N LYS A 183 10.66 -1.37 -6.11
CA LYS A 183 10.04 -0.49 -7.12
C LYS A 183 11.10 0.09 -8.07
N GLU A 184 12.27 0.45 -7.56
CA GLU A 184 13.37 0.91 -8.40
C GLU A 184 13.82 -0.18 -9.37
N GLU A 185 13.98 -1.41 -8.87
CA GLU A 185 14.30 -2.58 -9.71
C GLU A 185 13.23 -2.83 -10.78
N CYS A 186 11.94 -2.75 -10.43
CA CYS A 186 10.83 -2.81 -11.38
C CYS A 186 10.96 -1.76 -12.48
N SER A 187 11.26 -0.50 -12.11
CA SER A 187 11.42 0.61 -13.05
C SER A 187 12.59 0.40 -13.99
N GLN A 188 13.72 -0.15 -13.49
CA GLN A 188 14.88 -0.51 -14.31
C GLN A 188 14.57 -1.62 -15.32
N ASN A 189 13.61 -2.48 -15.02
CA ASN A 189 13.09 -3.52 -15.92
C ASN A 189 11.92 -3.03 -16.80
N GLY A 190 11.68 -1.72 -16.89
CA GLY A 190 10.67 -1.13 -17.76
C GLY A 190 9.23 -1.21 -17.22
N ILE A 191 9.04 -1.69 -16.01
CA ILE A 191 7.72 -1.75 -15.35
C ILE A 191 7.40 -0.40 -14.74
N ARG A 192 6.30 0.21 -15.17
CA ARG A 192 5.87 1.52 -14.67
C ARG A 192 5.38 1.41 -13.23
N MET A 193 6.15 1.94 -12.30
CA MET A 193 5.78 2.01 -10.89
C MET A 193 5.29 3.41 -10.51
N THR A 194 4.40 3.47 -9.51
CA THR A 194 4.05 4.73 -8.88
C THR A 194 5.19 5.15 -7.97
N SER A 195 5.87 6.23 -8.32
CA SER A 195 6.88 6.88 -7.48
C SER A 195 6.37 8.25 -7.04
N PHE A 196 6.92 8.78 -5.97
CA PHE A 196 6.73 10.18 -5.65
C PHE A 196 7.49 11.02 -6.68
N GLU A 197 6.81 12.00 -7.26
CA GLU A 197 7.41 12.96 -8.15
C GLU A 197 7.35 14.34 -7.48
N SER A 198 8.43 15.10 -7.61
CA SER A 198 8.40 16.49 -7.17
C SER A 198 7.60 17.33 -8.17
N LEU A 199 6.80 18.25 -7.66
CA LEU A 199 6.13 19.28 -8.48
C LEU A 199 7.09 20.40 -8.90
N MET A 200 8.30 20.44 -8.33
CA MET A 200 9.33 21.43 -8.59
C MET A 200 10.64 20.74 -8.98
N ASP A 201 11.31 21.29 -9.99
CA ASP A 201 12.69 20.89 -10.30
C ASP A 201 13.67 21.48 -9.27
N PHE A 202 14.78 20.80 -9.01
CA PHE A 202 15.79 21.28 -8.05
C PHE A 202 16.37 22.64 -8.44
N SER A 203 16.44 22.94 -9.73
CA SER A 203 16.92 24.23 -10.25
C SER A 203 16.00 25.42 -9.93
N GLU A 204 14.76 25.18 -9.53
CA GLU A 204 13.80 26.21 -9.15
C GLU A 204 14.03 26.73 -7.72
N PHE A 205 14.83 26.01 -6.91
CA PHE A 205 15.12 26.45 -5.55
C PHE A 205 16.26 27.48 -5.51
N LYS A 206 16.16 28.42 -4.56
CA LYS A 206 17.24 29.34 -4.25
C LYS A 206 18.28 28.66 -3.36
N LEU A 207 19.42 28.36 -3.92
CA LEU A 207 20.53 27.71 -3.22
C LEU A 207 21.39 28.75 -2.47
N ASN A 208 22.11 28.29 -1.45
CA ASN A 208 23.10 29.10 -0.75
C ASN A 208 24.40 29.23 -1.60
N SER A 209 25.42 29.93 -1.05
CA SER A 209 26.73 30.08 -1.70
C SER A 209 27.48 28.78 -2.02
N ASP A 210 27.15 27.71 -1.32
CA ASP A 210 27.77 26.39 -1.51
C ASP A 210 26.98 25.50 -2.49
N GLY A 211 25.95 26.06 -3.13
CA GLY A 211 25.07 25.30 -4.04
C GLY A 211 24.12 24.33 -3.32
N LEU A 212 23.87 24.54 -2.04
CA LEU A 212 23.03 23.68 -1.22
C LEU A 212 21.69 24.33 -0.88
N LEU A 213 20.65 23.53 -0.80
CA LEU A 213 19.32 23.91 -0.34
C LEU A 213 19.24 23.76 1.19
N PRO A 214 19.00 24.82 1.97
CA PRO A 214 18.66 24.70 3.36
C PRO A 214 17.24 24.13 3.54
N VAL A 215 17.10 23.10 4.34
CA VAL A 215 15.85 22.36 4.52
C VAL A 215 15.46 22.30 5.98
N VAL A 216 14.20 22.66 6.27
CA VAL A 216 13.57 22.50 7.58
C VAL A 216 12.60 21.32 7.48
N THR A 217 12.87 20.28 8.25
CA THR A 217 12.00 19.09 8.31
C THR A 217 11.05 19.22 9.49
N GLN A 218 9.76 19.12 9.24
CA GLN A 218 8.71 19.21 10.24
C GLN A 218 7.87 17.95 10.30
N HIS A 219 7.37 17.64 11.48
CA HIS A 219 6.38 16.60 11.65
C HIS A 219 5.04 17.04 11.04
N TYR A 220 4.50 16.28 10.07
CA TYR A 220 3.39 16.71 9.22
C TYR A 220 2.05 16.95 9.96
N LYS A 221 1.83 16.32 11.12
CA LYS A 221 0.61 16.53 11.93
C LYS A 221 0.76 17.63 12.96
N THR A 222 1.94 17.75 13.61
CA THR A 222 2.14 18.66 14.73
C THR A 222 2.86 19.93 14.34
N SER A 223 3.43 20.00 13.13
CA SER A 223 4.30 21.08 12.64
C SER A 223 5.54 21.30 13.51
N GLU A 224 5.87 20.36 14.40
CA GLU A 224 7.10 20.38 15.20
C GLU A 224 8.32 20.31 14.30
N VAL A 225 9.27 21.20 14.46
CA VAL A 225 10.54 21.19 13.74
C VAL A 225 11.41 20.06 14.27
N LEU A 226 11.66 19.08 13.43
CA LEU A 226 12.44 17.89 13.78
C LEU A 226 13.94 18.08 13.48
N MET A 227 14.24 18.83 12.43
CA MET A 227 15.62 19.00 11.96
C MET A 227 15.77 20.17 10.99
N VAL A 228 16.98 20.75 10.98
CA VAL A 228 17.46 21.66 9.95
C VAL A 228 18.75 21.09 9.37
N ALA A 229 18.82 20.93 8.06
CA ALA A 229 19.97 20.38 7.37
C ALA A 229 20.09 20.93 5.94
N TYR A 230 20.96 20.36 5.13
CA TYR A 230 21.18 20.79 3.75
C TYR A 230 20.96 19.63 2.79
N MET A 231 20.52 19.95 1.57
CA MET A 231 20.42 19.02 0.45
C MET A 231 21.20 19.57 -0.75
N ASN A 232 21.87 18.70 -1.46
CA ASN A 232 22.24 18.90 -2.84
C ASN A 232 21.15 18.27 -3.72
N GLN A 233 21.28 18.36 -5.04
CA GLN A 233 20.31 17.80 -6.00
C GLN A 233 20.09 16.30 -5.76
N GLU A 234 21.15 15.52 -5.60
CA GLU A 234 21.09 14.08 -5.38
C GLU A 234 20.33 13.72 -4.08
N ALA A 235 20.55 14.47 -3.00
CA ALA A 235 19.83 14.30 -1.74
C ALA A 235 18.33 14.58 -1.91
N PHE A 236 17.98 15.62 -2.65
CA PHE A 236 16.60 15.99 -2.96
C PHE A 236 15.91 14.91 -3.79
N GLU A 237 16.51 14.50 -4.89
CA GLU A 237 15.98 13.46 -5.77
C GLU A 237 15.81 12.12 -5.02
N LYS A 238 16.80 11.72 -4.22
CA LYS A 238 16.71 10.53 -3.39
C LYS A 238 15.59 10.65 -2.34
N THR A 239 15.40 11.82 -1.72
CA THR A 239 14.31 12.06 -0.77
C THR A 239 12.95 11.90 -1.45
N VAL A 240 12.75 12.52 -2.61
CA VAL A 240 11.50 12.41 -3.38
C VAL A 240 11.24 10.98 -3.78
N LYS A 241 12.25 10.31 -4.37
CA LYS A 241 12.13 8.94 -4.87
C LYS A 241 11.80 7.92 -3.80
N THR A 242 12.44 8.02 -2.62
CA THR A 242 12.33 7.02 -1.55
C THR A 242 11.30 7.36 -0.48
N GLY A 243 10.81 8.62 -0.44
CA GLY A 243 9.99 9.11 0.66
C GLY A 243 10.73 9.22 1.99
N ARG A 244 12.07 9.07 2.00
CA ARG A 244 12.93 9.14 3.19
C ARG A 244 13.81 10.37 3.13
N MET A 245 13.79 11.16 4.20
CA MET A 245 14.63 12.36 4.28
C MET A 245 16.09 12.02 4.16
N THR A 246 16.67 12.38 3.04
CA THR A 246 18.10 12.27 2.74
C THR A 246 18.70 13.66 2.69
N TYR A 247 19.84 13.84 3.31
CA TYR A 247 20.54 15.11 3.42
C TYR A 247 21.96 15.01 2.89
N PHE A 248 22.58 16.15 2.62
CA PHE A 248 23.98 16.27 2.28
C PHE A 248 24.78 16.79 3.47
N SER A 249 25.75 16.01 3.93
CA SER A 249 26.66 16.40 5.00
C SER A 249 27.81 17.24 4.45
N ARG A 250 27.85 18.52 4.80
CA ARG A 250 28.94 19.43 4.37
C ARG A 250 30.32 19.01 4.90
N SER A 251 30.38 18.50 6.10
CA SER A 251 31.66 18.08 6.74
C SER A 251 32.18 16.76 6.18
N ARG A 252 31.27 15.81 5.85
CA ARG A 252 31.62 14.49 5.33
C ARG A 252 31.59 14.43 3.80
N GLN A 253 31.07 15.46 3.13
CA GLN A 253 30.87 15.52 1.68
C GLN A 253 30.15 14.26 1.14
N SER A 254 29.12 13.80 1.85
CA SER A 254 28.39 12.58 1.53
C SER A 254 26.91 12.69 1.89
N LEU A 255 26.11 11.87 1.22
CA LEU A 255 24.69 11.71 1.57
C LEU A 255 24.54 10.93 2.87
N TRP A 256 23.46 11.21 3.57
CA TRP A 256 22.99 10.39 4.69
C TRP A 256 21.46 10.43 4.77
N THR A 257 20.85 9.28 4.98
CA THR A 257 19.38 9.13 5.09
C THR A 257 19.00 8.94 6.55
N LYS A 258 17.99 9.68 7.00
CA LYS A 258 17.54 9.59 8.40
C LYS A 258 16.94 8.22 8.67
N GLY A 259 17.42 7.58 9.75
CA GLY A 259 16.97 6.27 10.19
C GLY A 259 17.77 5.07 9.66
N GLU A 260 18.83 5.28 8.86
CA GLU A 260 19.73 4.19 8.43
C GLU A 260 20.78 3.81 9.50
N THR A 261 21.17 4.73 10.36
CA THR A 261 22.28 4.54 11.32
C THR A 261 21.97 5.00 12.73
N SER A 262 20.72 5.31 13.05
CA SER A 262 20.35 5.79 14.40
C SER A 262 18.96 5.38 14.81
#